data_9550cb0f30be7a1983418ead408ab6ff
#
_entry.id   9550cb0f30be7a1983418ead408ab6ff
#
_cell.length_a   1.000
_cell.length_b   1.000
_cell.length_c   1.000
_cell.angle_alpha   90.00
_cell.angle_beta   90.00
_cell.angle_gamma   90.00
#
_symmetry.space_group_name_H-M   'P 1'
#
loop_
_entity.id
_entity.type
_entity.pdbx_description
1 polymer ?
#
loop_
_entity_poly.entity_id
_entity_poly.type
_entity_poly.pdbx_seq_one_letter_code
_entity_poly.pdbx_strand_id
1 'polypeptide(L)'
;MQIAPNSILGKSHGHTAPSDKLNIAVVGIGGMGITNIQHVFETENIVALCDVDWKYAKPVLDCFPRAGKYKDFRRMFDEMDRDIEAVIVATPDHTHAIIAATAMTLGKHVYVQKPLAHSIYESRLLSRLASEYRIATQMGNQGASGEDVDWVCEWIWNGEIGEVKKVEVATNRPMWPQGLETPTKAHKIPATLDWDLFIGPARMRPFNKIYHPWNWRGWWDFGTGALGDMGCHVLHPAFKALKLGYPVSVEAASSPLFIDCAPQSEYVKFVYPARKRMAKVDFPEVEVHWYDGGFMPQRPEGFPQERPLMGIAGGLTIFHGTKDTLICGSYGLQPWLLSGRVPDVPKTIRRVDRAMDGGHEQDWVRACKESPESRVKTKSDFSEAAVFNEMILMGILAVRLQSLNKILEWDGTNMQFTNISDDEKIRQMIVNGFTIKAGHPSFNAKMSDPVHAKEFAAELIKHTYRAGWKLSEMS
;
A
#
# COMPACT_ATOMS: atom_id res chain seq x y z
N MET A 1 -21.30 2.89 23.35
CA MET A 1 -20.73 1.58 23.62
C MET A 1 -19.99 1.68 24.94
N GLN A 2 -20.47 1.02 26.01
CA GLN A 2 -19.76 1.03 27.29
C GLN A 2 -18.60 0.04 27.17
N ILE A 3 -17.37 0.58 27.12
CA ILE A 3 -16.15 -0.22 27.29
C ILE A 3 -15.92 -0.30 28.79
N ALA A 4 -16.43 -1.37 29.43
CA ALA A 4 -16.08 -1.64 30.82
C ALA A 4 -14.77 -2.43 30.85
N PRO A 5 -13.76 -2.03 31.63
CA PRO A 5 -12.57 -2.83 31.83
C PRO A 5 -12.90 -3.96 32.81
N ASN A 6 -13.26 -5.13 32.26
CA ASN A 6 -13.36 -6.34 33.05
C ASN A 6 -12.09 -7.16 32.89
N SER A 7 -11.10 -6.94 33.72
CA SER A 7 -9.97 -7.84 33.80
C SER A 7 -9.23 -7.76 35.11
N ILE A 8 -9.75 -8.39 36.13
CA ILE A 8 -8.97 -8.69 37.36
C ILE A 8 -9.11 -10.18 37.72
N LEU A 9 -9.40 -11.04 36.79
CA LEU A 9 -9.43 -12.49 37.05
C LEU A 9 -8.66 -13.23 35.96
N GLY A 10 -7.53 -13.78 36.39
CA GLY A 10 -6.55 -14.46 35.55
C GLY A 10 -7.04 -15.61 34.66
N LYS A 11 -6.13 -16.25 33.99
CA LYS A 11 -6.25 -17.30 32.95
C LYS A 11 -7.37 -18.35 33.10
N SER A 12 -8.00 -18.49 34.24
CA SER A 12 -9.09 -19.45 34.47
C SER A 12 -10.41 -19.12 33.77
N HIS A 13 -10.55 -17.90 33.19
CA HIS A 13 -11.77 -17.44 32.53
C HIS A 13 -11.53 -16.88 31.13
N GLY A 14 -10.42 -17.24 30.48
CA GLY A 14 -10.11 -16.76 29.12
C GLY A 14 -9.65 -15.29 29.04
N HIS A 15 -9.36 -14.65 30.17
CA HIS A 15 -8.84 -13.29 30.20
C HIS A 15 -7.32 -13.29 30.29
N THR A 16 -6.67 -12.55 29.38
CA THR A 16 -5.23 -12.29 29.40
C THR A 16 -4.94 -11.28 30.51
N ALA A 17 -3.95 -11.57 31.37
CA ALA A 17 -3.53 -10.60 32.39
C ALA A 17 -3.01 -9.31 31.72
N PRO A 18 -3.20 -8.12 32.33
CA PRO A 18 -2.69 -6.87 31.76
C PRO A 18 -1.18 -6.90 31.50
N SER A 19 -0.39 -7.61 32.29
CA SER A 19 1.04 -7.82 32.11
C SER A 19 1.42 -8.69 30.92
N ASP A 20 0.48 -9.48 30.38
CA ASP A 20 0.70 -10.39 29.24
C ASP A 20 0.23 -9.74 27.93
N LYS A 21 -0.31 -8.50 27.99
CA LYS A 21 -0.77 -7.72 26.86
C LYS A 21 0.35 -6.83 26.34
N LEU A 22 0.45 -6.71 25.01
CA LEU A 22 1.35 -5.73 24.38
C LEU A 22 0.84 -4.30 24.65
N ASN A 23 1.75 -3.40 24.92
CA ASN A 23 1.50 -1.98 24.99
C ASN A 23 1.65 -1.35 23.60
N ILE A 24 0.54 -1.03 22.95
CA ILE A 24 0.48 -0.57 21.57
C ILE A 24 0.27 0.95 21.53
N ALA A 25 1.11 1.65 20.78
CA ALA A 25 0.86 3.02 20.32
C ALA A 25 0.25 3.01 18.91
N VAL A 26 -0.65 3.96 18.63
CA VAL A 26 -1.26 4.09 17.30
C VAL A 26 -1.06 5.49 16.76
N VAL A 27 -0.49 5.61 15.56
CA VAL A 27 -0.25 6.88 14.86
C VAL A 27 -1.15 6.93 13.62
N GLY A 28 -2.01 7.97 13.54
CA GLY A 28 -3.08 8.07 12.54
C GLY A 28 -4.32 7.31 13.00
N ILE A 29 -5.18 7.95 13.80
CA ILE A 29 -6.32 7.31 14.45
C ILE A 29 -7.68 7.78 13.92
N GLY A 30 -7.69 8.64 12.92
CA GLY A 30 -8.93 9.21 12.36
C GLY A 30 -9.52 8.44 11.19
N GLY A 31 -8.78 7.53 10.57
CA GLY A 31 -9.19 6.75 9.39
C GLY A 31 -9.16 5.25 9.65
N MET A 32 -8.34 4.53 8.87
CA MET A 32 -8.18 3.08 9.01
C MET A 32 -7.63 2.67 10.38
N GLY A 33 -6.91 3.57 11.06
CA GLY A 33 -6.45 3.36 12.43
C GLY A 33 -7.57 3.04 13.42
N ILE A 34 -8.80 3.54 13.21
CA ILE A 34 -9.99 3.16 14.01
C ILE A 34 -10.21 1.64 13.93
N THR A 35 -10.24 1.11 12.72
CA THR A 35 -10.44 -0.33 12.47
C THR A 35 -9.31 -1.16 13.07
N ASN A 36 -8.05 -0.74 12.87
CA ASN A 36 -6.91 -1.46 13.46
C ASN A 36 -6.98 -1.46 15.00
N ILE A 37 -7.38 -0.35 15.65
CA ILE A 37 -7.60 -0.31 17.10
C ILE A 37 -8.71 -1.30 17.50
N GLN A 38 -9.84 -1.31 16.77
CA GLN A 38 -10.96 -2.22 17.05
C GLN A 38 -10.56 -3.68 17.00
N HIS A 39 -9.58 -4.03 16.17
CA HIS A 39 -9.10 -5.40 16.00
C HIS A 39 -8.10 -5.85 17.08
N VAL A 40 -7.56 -4.92 17.90
CA VAL A 40 -6.53 -5.26 18.90
C VAL A 40 -6.88 -4.84 20.35
N PHE A 41 -7.78 -3.86 20.57
CA PHE A 41 -7.98 -3.27 21.90
C PHE A 41 -8.54 -4.23 22.94
N GLU A 42 -9.25 -5.28 22.57
CA GLU A 42 -9.76 -6.27 23.50
C GLU A 42 -8.65 -7.20 24.00
N THR A 43 -7.67 -7.47 23.17
CA THR A 43 -6.58 -8.41 23.46
C THR A 43 -5.32 -7.70 23.99
N GLU A 44 -5.11 -6.43 23.65
CA GLU A 44 -3.90 -5.68 23.94
C GLU A 44 -4.21 -4.33 24.62
N ASN A 45 -3.18 -3.65 25.15
CA ASN A 45 -3.30 -2.35 25.75
C ASN A 45 -3.05 -1.24 24.72
N ILE A 46 -3.93 -0.26 24.60
CA ILE A 46 -3.68 0.97 23.83
C ILE A 46 -3.15 2.03 24.81
N VAL A 47 -1.84 2.29 24.75
CA VAL A 47 -1.14 3.16 25.71
C VAL A 47 -0.91 4.58 25.21
N ALA A 48 -0.81 4.78 23.87
CA ALA A 48 -0.60 6.08 23.27
C ALA A 48 -1.36 6.22 21.95
N LEU A 49 -1.86 7.43 21.69
CA LEU A 49 -2.61 7.81 20.50
C LEU A 49 -2.04 9.10 19.92
N CYS A 50 -1.71 9.08 18.62
CA CYS A 50 -1.14 10.23 17.92
C CYS A 50 -1.94 10.55 16.66
N ASP A 51 -2.38 11.79 16.50
CA ASP A 51 -3.01 12.29 15.27
C ASP A 51 -2.85 13.81 15.17
N VAL A 52 -2.62 14.30 13.98
CA VAL A 52 -2.41 15.72 13.68
C VAL A 52 -3.73 16.52 13.65
N ASP A 53 -4.88 15.88 13.46
CA ASP A 53 -6.21 16.52 13.51
C ASP A 53 -7.08 15.94 14.63
N TRP A 54 -7.06 16.61 15.77
CA TRP A 54 -7.82 16.17 16.94
C TRP A 54 -9.34 16.25 16.80
N LYS A 55 -9.86 16.99 15.85
CA LYS A 55 -11.30 16.95 15.53
C LYS A 55 -11.65 15.64 14.81
N TYR A 56 -10.85 15.26 13.85
CA TYR A 56 -11.02 14.01 13.08
C TYR A 56 -10.79 12.78 13.96
N ALA A 57 -9.80 12.85 14.86
CA ALA A 57 -9.43 11.80 15.80
C ALA A 57 -10.30 11.71 17.06
N LYS A 58 -11.15 12.73 17.33
CA LYS A 58 -11.90 12.87 18.59
C LYS A 58 -12.64 11.61 19.04
N PRO A 59 -13.36 10.86 18.17
CA PRO A 59 -14.08 9.66 18.61
C PRO A 59 -13.18 8.63 19.27
N VAL A 60 -11.96 8.45 18.79
CA VAL A 60 -10.98 7.51 19.35
C VAL A 60 -10.36 8.06 20.62
N LEU A 61 -9.98 9.35 20.62
CA LEU A 61 -9.41 10.01 21.79
C LEU A 61 -10.34 9.96 23.03
N ASP A 62 -11.65 10.04 22.81
CA ASP A 62 -12.65 9.96 23.88
C ASP A 62 -12.83 8.51 24.39
N CYS A 63 -12.64 7.49 23.52
CA CYS A 63 -12.75 6.08 23.93
C CYS A 63 -11.58 5.62 24.79
N PHE A 64 -10.40 6.24 24.67
CA PHE A 64 -9.20 5.87 25.41
C PHE A 64 -8.69 7.02 26.30
N PRO A 65 -9.41 7.38 27.38
CA PRO A 65 -9.05 8.56 28.20
C PRO A 65 -7.72 8.42 28.95
N ARG A 66 -7.25 7.18 29.17
CA ARG A 66 -6.01 6.89 29.90
C ARG A 66 -4.77 6.85 28.98
N ALA A 67 -4.95 6.70 27.68
CA ALA A 67 -3.84 6.69 26.74
C ALA A 67 -3.20 8.08 26.63
N GLY A 68 -1.88 8.12 26.48
CA GLY A 68 -1.16 9.35 26.14
C GLY A 68 -1.66 9.92 24.81
N LYS A 69 -1.80 11.24 24.70
CA LYS A 69 -2.36 11.90 23.52
C LYS A 69 -1.37 12.88 22.91
N TYR A 70 -1.01 12.66 21.66
CA TYR A 70 0.03 13.40 20.97
C TYR A 70 -0.44 13.90 19.59
N LYS A 71 0.12 15.02 19.15
CA LYS A 71 0.04 15.47 17.74
C LYS A 71 1.28 15.05 16.95
N ASP A 72 2.43 15.04 17.62
CA ASP A 72 3.73 14.72 17.05
C ASP A 72 4.21 13.36 17.57
N PHE A 73 4.41 12.40 16.66
CA PHE A 73 4.88 11.06 17.01
C PHE A 73 6.29 11.07 17.61
N ARG A 74 7.12 12.05 17.27
CA ARG A 74 8.49 12.19 17.82
C ARG A 74 8.42 12.43 19.32
N ARG A 75 7.57 13.37 19.75
CA ARG A 75 7.31 13.61 21.16
C ARG A 75 6.70 12.41 21.88
N MET A 76 5.82 11.67 21.19
CA MET A 76 5.26 10.44 21.75
C MET A 76 6.37 9.43 22.06
N PHE A 77 7.30 9.22 21.15
CA PHE A 77 8.42 8.31 21.38
C PHE A 77 9.39 8.86 22.44
N ASP A 78 9.70 10.14 22.42
CA ASP A 78 10.59 10.76 23.44
C ASP A 78 10.05 10.61 24.87
N GLU A 79 8.73 10.73 25.04
CA GLU A 79 8.08 10.70 26.36
C GLU A 79 7.68 9.29 26.81
N MET A 80 7.39 8.36 25.89
CA MET A 80 6.82 7.05 26.21
C MET A 80 7.64 5.85 25.66
N ASP A 81 8.91 6.05 25.29
CA ASP A 81 9.73 4.98 24.71
C ASP A 81 9.68 3.68 25.53
N ARG A 82 9.77 3.78 26.88
CA ARG A 82 9.81 2.59 27.75
C ARG A 82 8.45 1.90 27.91
N ASP A 83 7.36 2.59 27.63
CA ASP A 83 5.99 2.09 27.81
C ASP A 83 5.42 1.49 26.53
N ILE A 84 6.02 1.78 25.36
CA ILE A 84 5.56 1.29 24.06
C ILE A 84 6.38 0.07 23.64
N GLU A 85 5.70 -1.03 23.29
CA GLU A 85 6.32 -2.25 22.76
C GLU A 85 6.07 -2.43 21.27
N ALA A 86 4.93 -1.92 20.80
CA ALA A 86 4.52 -2.08 19.41
C ALA A 86 3.77 -0.85 18.90
N VAL A 87 3.84 -0.61 17.59
CA VAL A 87 3.27 0.59 16.95
C VAL A 87 2.45 0.21 15.73
N ILE A 88 1.23 0.74 15.66
CA ILE A 88 0.40 0.72 14.45
C ILE A 88 0.53 2.08 13.76
N VAL A 89 0.93 2.09 12.49
CA VAL A 89 1.03 3.29 11.65
C VAL A 89 -0.07 3.26 10.60
N ALA A 90 -1.00 4.21 10.68
CA ALA A 90 -2.17 4.30 9.80
C ALA A 90 -2.41 5.74 9.31
N THR A 91 -1.33 6.44 9.04
CA THR A 91 -1.28 7.81 8.53
C THR A 91 -1.41 7.83 6.99
N PRO A 92 -1.35 8.99 6.31
CA PRO A 92 -1.12 9.05 4.86
C PRO A 92 0.23 8.45 4.45
N ASP A 93 0.30 7.93 3.21
CA ASP A 93 1.38 7.09 2.69
C ASP A 93 2.79 7.69 2.92
N HIS A 94 2.94 8.99 2.70
CA HIS A 94 4.23 9.70 2.77
C HIS A 94 4.87 9.78 4.16
N THR A 95 4.12 9.46 5.20
CA THR A 95 4.64 9.44 6.59
C THR A 95 4.83 8.03 7.16
N HIS A 96 4.43 6.98 6.42
CA HIS A 96 4.56 5.60 6.87
C HIS A 96 6.02 5.25 7.23
N ALA A 97 6.94 5.52 6.31
CA ALA A 97 8.33 5.09 6.47
C ALA A 97 9.04 5.80 7.62
N ILE A 98 8.88 7.11 7.75
CA ILE A 98 9.58 7.87 8.79
C ILE A 98 9.11 7.47 10.20
N ILE A 99 7.80 7.22 10.38
CA ILE A 99 7.26 6.77 11.66
C ILE A 99 7.70 5.35 11.97
N ALA A 100 7.56 4.44 10.99
CA ALA A 100 7.92 3.05 11.15
C ALA A 100 9.42 2.87 11.41
N ALA A 101 10.29 3.54 10.64
CA ALA A 101 11.74 3.48 10.83
C ALA A 101 12.15 3.99 12.21
N THR A 102 11.55 5.10 12.68
CA THR A 102 11.80 5.61 14.03
C THR A 102 11.39 4.58 15.10
N ALA A 103 10.21 3.99 14.98
CA ALA A 103 9.76 2.95 15.91
C ALA A 103 10.70 1.73 15.93
N MET A 104 11.13 1.28 14.73
CA MET A 104 11.97 0.09 14.59
C MET A 104 13.38 0.30 15.15
N THR A 105 13.98 1.49 14.97
CA THR A 105 15.29 1.82 15.55
C THR A 105 15.24 1.93 17.09
N LEU A 106 14.04 2.13 17.65
CA LEU A 106 13.77 2.05 19.10
C LEU A 106 13.39 0.63 19.56
N GLY A 107 13.50 -0.37 18.69
CA GLY A 107 13.23 -1.78 19.00
C GLY A 107 11.73 -2.13 19.06
N LYS A 108 10.83 -1.29 18.56
CA LYS A 108 9.38 -1.53 18.61
C LYS A 108 8.93 -2.40 17.44
N HIS A 109 7.99 -3.31 17.69
CA HIS A 109 7.28 -4.04 16.63
C HIS A 109 6.37 -3.10 15.85
N VAL A 110 6.20 -3.34 14.53
CA VAL A 110 5.42 -2.41 13.69
C VAL A 110 4.41 -3.11 12.80
N TYR A 111 3.21 -2.54 12.79
CA TYR A 111 2.19 -2.76 11.76
C TYR A 111 2.03 -1.47 10.98
N VAL A 112 2.19 -1.51 9.66
CA VAL A 112 2.09 -0.32 8.81
C VAL A 112 0.98 -0.51 7.80
N GLN A 113 0.06 0.44 7.70
CA GLN A 113 -0.97 0.42 6.68
C GLN A 113 -0.37 0.42 5.28
N LYS A 114 -1.15 -0.08 4.33
CA LYS A 114 -0.78 -0.11 2.90
C LYS A 114 -0.97 1.27 2.25
N PRO A 115 -0.15 1.59 1.24
CA PRO A 115 1.07 0.89 0.82
C PRO A 115 2.16 1.00 1.90
N LEU A 116 3.11 0.07 1.91
CA LEU A 116 4.13 0.00 2.98
C LEU A 116 4.90 1.31 3.14
N ALA A 117 5.25 1.94 2.03
CA ALA A 117 6.04 3.18 1.98
C ALA A 117 5.75 3.94 0.68
N HIS A 118 6.19 5.18 0.63
CA HIS A 118 5.94 6.12 -0.46
C HIS A 118 7.04 6.13 -1.54
N SER A 119 8.21 5.55 -1.25
CA SER A 119 9.32 5.37 -2.21
C SER A 119 9.93 3.97 -2.13
N ILE A 120 10.64 3.57 -3.21
CA ILE A 120 11.31 2.27 -3.29
C ILE A 120 12.40 2.16 -2.20
N TYR A 121 13.18 3.23 -2.02
CA TYR A 121 14.21 3.28 -1.00
C TYR A 121 13.66 3.04 0.41
N GLU A 122 12.55 3.70 0.74
CA GLU A 122 11.86 3.55 2.02
C GLU A 122 11.39 2.11 2.24
N SER A 123 10.78 1.49 1.22
CA SER A 123 10.33 0.09 1.29
C SER A 123 11.48 -0.86 1.64
N ARG A 124 12.62 -0.72 0.95
CA ARG A 124 13.81 -1.54 1.19
C ARG A 124 14.44 -1.24 2.55
N LEU A 125 14.46 0.03 2.97
CA LEU A 125 14.95 0.40 4.30
C LEU A 125 14.14 -0.27 5.39
N LEU A 126 12.81 -0.23 5.33
CA LEU A 126 11.94 -0.86 6.34
C LEU A 126 12.17 -2.37 6.42
N SER A 127 12.35 -3.05 5.28
CA SER A 127 12.69 -4.49 5.28
C SER A 127 14.06 -4.77 5.92
N ARG A 128 15.07 -3.91 5.68
CA ARG A 128 16.40 -4.04 6.30
C ARG A 128 16.34 -3.82 7.81
N LEU A 129 15.68 -2.75 8.25
CA LEU A 129 15.49 -2.46 9.68
C LEU A 129 14.76 -3.59 10.41
N ALA A 130 13.72 -4.17 9.78
CA ALA A 130 12.99 -5.31 10.33
C ALA A 130 13.92 -6.51 10.61
N SER A 131 14.83 -6.79 9.68
CA SER A 131 15.80 -7.85 9.81
C SER A 131 16.87 -7.55 10.87
N GLU A 132 17.42 -6.34 10.86
CA GLU A 132 18.52 -5.92 11.76
C GLU A 132 18.07 -5.88 13.21
N TYR A 133 16.94 -5.22 13.47
CA TYR A 133 16.38 -5.10 14.82
C TYR A 133 15.49 -6.28 15.22
N ARG A 134 15.37 -7.31 14.35
CA ARG A 134 14.59 -8.54 14.61
C ARG A 134 13.12 -8.25 14.97
N ILE A 135 12.55 -7.26 14.30
CA ILE A 135 11.20 -6.74 14.55
C ILE A 135 10.12 -7.65 13.95
N ALA A 136 9.03 -7.88 14.67
CA ALA A 136 7.82 -8.45 14.10
C ALA A 136 7.09 -7.38 13.29
N THR A 137 6.84 -7.66 12.00
CA THR A 137 6.27 -6.69 11.06
C THR A 137 5.05 -7.24 10.35
N GLN A 138 4.14 -6.35 9.93
CA GLN A 138 3.04 -6.64 9.02
C GLN A 138 2.61 -5.41 8.24
N MET A 139 2.43 -5.52 6.94
CA MET A 139 1.75 -4.50 6.14
C MET A 139 0.23 -4.72 6.19
N GLY A 140 -0.55 -3.65 6.24
CA GLY A 140 -2.00 -3.66 6.39
C GLY A 140 -2.81 -4.01 5.13
N ASN A 141 -2.33 -4.94 4.31
CA ASN A 141 -3.08 -5.48 3.18
C ASN A 141 -3.80 -6.79 3.58
N GLN A 142 -4.91 -6.67 4.30
CA GLN A 142 -5.61 -7.77 4.99
C GLN A 142 -5.86 -9.00 4.11
N GLY A 143 -6.11 -8.82 2.81
CA GLY A 143 -6.29 -9.91 1.85
C GLY A 143 -5.13 -10.90 1.82
N ALA A 144 -3.91 -10.49 2.22
CA ALA A 144 -2.75 -11.38 2.32
C ALA A 144 -2.96 -12.54 3.31
N SER A 145 -3.81 -12.32 4.31
CA SER A 145 -4.19 -13.33 5.30
C SER A 145 -5.43 -14.13 4.91
N GLY A 146 -6.13 -13.75 3.84
CA GLY A 146 -7.36 -14.37 3.38
C GLY A 146 -7.17 -15.80 2.87
N GLU A 147 -8.09 -16.70 3.20
CA GLU A 147 -8.06 -18.08 2.71
C GLU A 147 -8.22 -18.15 1.20
N ASP A 148 -8.97 -17.23 0.60
CA ASP A 148 -9.15 -17.14 -0.86
C ASP A 148 -7.84 -16.93 -1.62
N VAL A 149 -6.94 -16.06 -1.12
CA VAL A 149 -5.59 -15.90 -1.69
C VAL A 149 -4.78 -17.17 -1.54
N ASP A 150 -4.91 -17.86 -0.41
CA ASP A 150 -4.23 -19.12 -0.20
C ASP A 150 -4.72 -20.18 -1.21
N TRP A 151 -6.04 -20.23 -1.52
CA TRP A 151 -6.57 -21.11 -2.57
C TRP A 151 -6.03 -20.76 -3.95
N VAL A 152 -5.99 -19.47 -4.32
CA VAL A 152 -5.38 -19.02 -5.58
C VAL A 152 -3.96 -19.56 -5.70
N CYS A 153 -3.15 -19.40 -4.64
CA CYS A 153 -1.77 -19.91 -4.62
C CYS A 153 -1.72 -21.43 -4.77
N GLU A 154 -2.50 -22.16 -3.99
CA GLU A 154 -2.50 -23.63 -3.97
C GLU A 154 -2.97 -24.22 -5.30
N TRP A 155 -4.00 -23.64 -5.94
CA TRP A 155 -4.46 -24.08 -7.27
C TRP A 155 -3.36 -23.87 -8.32
N ILE A 156 -2.72 -22.72 -8.35
CA ILE A 156 -1.63 -22.44 -9.30
C ILE A 156 -0.44 -23.37 -9.05
N TRP A 157 0.00 -23.54 -7.79
CA TRP A 157 1.16 -24.37 -7.45
C TRP A 157 0.93 -25.87 -7.69
N ASN A 158 -0.31 -26.33 -7.68
CA ASN A 158 -0.67 -27.68 -8.07
C ASN A 158 -0.84 -27.85 -9.60
N GLY A 159 -0.67 -26.79 -10.39
CA GLY A 159 -0.73 -26.82 -11.85
C GLY A 159 -2.13 -26.93 -12.41
N GLU A 160 -3.16 -26.54 -11.64
CA GLU A 160 -4.57 -26.64 -12.01
C GLU A 160 -4.93 -25.83 -13.25
N ILE A 161 -4.28 -24.67 -13.44
CA ILE A 161 -4.46 -23.83 -14.62
C ILE A 161 -3.28 -23.91 -15.61
N GLY A 162 -2.24 -24.72 -15.31
CA GLY A 162 -1.02 -24.78 -16.10
C GLY A 162 -0.12 -23.57 -15.94
N GLU A 163 0.73 -23.30 -16.93
CA GLU A 163 1.64 -22.14 -16.94
C GLU A 163 0.87 -20.85 -17.19
N VAL A 164 1.25 -19.78 -16.47
CA VAL A 164 0.67 -18.44 -16.62
C VAL A 164 1.68 -17.50 -17.26
N LYS A 165 1.37 -16.94 -18.43
CA LYS A 165 2.20 -15.97 -19.15
C LYS A 165 1.61 -14.56 -19.16
N LYS A 166 0.35 -14.41 -18.76
CA LYS A 166 -0.36 -13.13 -18.68
C LYS A 166 -1.29 -13.09 -17.50
N VAL A 167 -1.28 -11.97 -16.79
CA VAL A 167 -2.26 -11.64 -15.76
C VAL A 167 -2.85 -10.26 -16.06
N GLU A 168 -4.16 -10.13 -15.96
CA GLU A 168 -4.86 -8.86 -16.10
C GLU A 168 -5.52 -8.51 -14.78
N VAL A 169 -5.27 -7.30 -14.30
CA VAL A 169 -5.71 -6.81 -12.99
C VAL A 169 -6.42 -5.48 -13.18
N ALA A 170 -7.64 -5.35 -12.68
CA ALA A 170 -8.40 -4.11 -12.81
C ALA A 170 -9.05 -3.70 -11.49
N THR A 171 -9.28 -2.39 -11.33
CA THR A 171 -10.08 -1.83 -10.24
C THR A 171 -11.01 -0.74 -10.75
N ASN A 172 -12.16 -0.56 -10.07
CA ASN A 172 -13.09 0.52 -10.34
C ASN A 172 -12.71 1.84 -9.63
N ARG A 173 -11.50 1.93 -9.08
CA ARG A 173 -10.97 3.15 -8.46
C ARG A 173 -10.23 4.01 -9.51
N PRO A 174 -10.02 5.33 -9.23
CA PRO A 174 -10.32 6.05 -7.99
C PRO A 174 -11.79 6.44 -7.84
N MET A 175 -12.26 6.56 -6.58
CA MET A 175 -13.54 7.18 -6.21
C MET A 175 -13.32 8.52 -5.48
N TRP A 176 -12.08 8.93 -5.32
CA TRP A 176 -11.64 10.21 -4.80
C TRP A 176 -11.10 11.09 -5.94
N PRO A 177 -11.00 12.41 -5.71
CA PRO A 177 -10.52 13.32 -6.75
C PRO A 177 -9.09 13.03 -7.20
N GLN A 178 -8.94 12.71 -8.49
CA GLN A 178 -7.67 12.61 -9.21
C GLN A 178 -7.79 13.30 -10.58
N GLY A 179 -6.66 13.47 -11.30
CA GLY A 179 -6.63 14.16 -12.59
C GLY A 179 -6.92 15.66 -12.47
N LEU A 180 -6.45 16.30 -11.39
CA LEU A 180 -6.72 17.69 -11.07
C LEU A 180 -5.47 18.57 -11.18
N GLU A 181 -5.68 19.80 -11.58
CA GLU A 181 -4.67 20.84 -11.51
C GLU A 181 -4.34 21.19 -10.04
N THR A 182 -3.11 21.65 -9.81
CA THR A 182 -2.70 22.09 -8.48
C THR A 182 -3.59 23.25 -8.00
N PRO A 183 -4.17 23.17 -6.78
CA PRO A 183 -4.98 24.25 -6.25
C PRO A 183 -4.20 25.54 -6.12
N THR A 184 -4.69 26.62 -6.71
CA THR A 184 -4.09 27.94 -6.62
C THR A 184 -4.51 28.74 -5.40
N LYS A 185 -5.65 28.36 -4.78
CA LYS A 185 -6.22 29.05 -3.62
C LYS A 185 -5.81 28.38 -2.32
N ALA A 186 -5.19 29.13 -1.41
CA ALA A 186 -4.98 28.72 -0.04
C ALA A 186 -6.28 28.84 0.77
N HIS A 187 -6.52 27.90 1.69
CA HIS A 187 -7.60 27.95 2.67
C HIS A 187 -7.04 28.19 4.07
N LYS A 188 -7.89 28.69 4.98
CA LYS A 188 -7.53 28.78 6.42
C LYS A 188 -7.37 27.37 6.99
N ILE A 189 -6.25 27.15 7.66
CA ILE A 189 -6.01 25.89 8.39
C ILE A 189 -7.01 25.80 9.54
N PRO A 190 -7.73 24.66 9.71
CA PRO A 190 -8.56 24.41 10.88
C PRO A 190 -7.74 24.47 12.18
N ALA A 191 -8.29 25.07 13.25
CA ALA A 191 -7.57 25.18 14.52
C ALA A 191 -7.23 23.84 15.18
N THR A 192 -7.92 22.76 14.79
CA THR A 192 -7.69 21.39 15.28
C THR A 192 -6.60 20.64 14.54
N LEU A 193 -6.25 21.09 13.31
CA LEU A 193 -5.28 20.47 12.43
C LEU A 193 -3.92 21.14 12.58
N ASP A 194 -2.88 20.35 12.80
CA ASP A 194 -1.49 20.78 12.65
C ASP A 194 -1.04 20.48 11.22
N TRP A 195 -1.05 21.50 10.36
CA TRP A 195 -0.74 21.35 8.95
C TRP A 195 0.74 21.08 8.69
N ASP A 196 1.64 21.61 9.52
CA ASP A 196 3.08 21.34 9.41
C ASP A 196 3.40 19.86 9.69
N LEU A 197 2.79 19.31 10.73
CA LEU A 197 2.92 17.89 11.06
C LEU A 197 2.23 16.98 10.02
N PHE A 198 1.09 17.43 9.43
CA PHE A 198 0.46 16.69 8.34
C PHE A 198 1.37 16.63 7.10
N ILE A 199 1.97 17.74 6.69
CA ILE A 199 2.96 17.80 5.61
C ILE A 199 4.12 16.84 5.91
N GLY A 200 4.57 16.79 7.16
CA GLY A 200 5.64 15.87 7.55
C GLY A 200 6.90 16.04 6.71
N PRO A 201 7.45 14.95 6.12
CA PRO A 201 8.66 15.00 5.31
C PRO A 201 8.44 15.58 3.89
N ALA A 202 7.19 15.75 3.44
CA ALA A 202 6.87 16.23 2.11
C ALA A 202 7.21 17.72 1.93
N ARG A 203 7.25 18.17 0.68
CA ARG A 203 7.47 19.58 0.34
C ARG A 203 6.36 20.47 0.93
N MET A 204 6.74 21.56 1.58
CA MET A 204 5.80 22.51 2.14
C MET A 204 4.91 23.13 1.05
N ARG A 205 3.60 23.12 1.31
CA ARG A 205 2.59 23.77 0.45
C ARG A 205 1.47 24.40 1.28
N PRO A 206 0.80 25.44 0.75
CA PRO A 206 -0.36 26.03 1.41
C PRO A 206 -1.48 25.00 1.63
N PHE A 207 -2.18 25.12 2.74
CA PHE A 207 -3.33 24.26 3.02
C PHE A 207 -4.46 24.51 2.02
N ASN A 208 -4.98 23.42 1.48
CA ASN A 208 -6.25 23.41 0.76
C ASN A 208 -7.07 22.21 1.26
N LYS A 209 -8.37 22.42 1.51
CA LYS A 209 -9.28 21.37 1.99
C LYS A 209 -9.45 20.18 1.04
N ILE A 210 -8.92 20.28 -0.20
CA ILE A 210 -8.88 19.17 -1.15
C ILE A 210 -7.90 18.07 -0.72
N TYR A 211 -6.92 18.39 0.14
CA TYR A 211 -5.90 17.42 0.57
C TYR A 211 -6.34 16.57 1.77
N HIS A 212 -7.10 17.13 2.69
CA HIS A 212 -7.42 16.52 3.98
C HIS A 212 -8.94 16.55 4.25
N PRO A 213 -9.53 15.52 4.88
CA PRO A 213 -8.88 14.37 5.54
C PRO A 213 -8.69 13.13 4.67
N TRP A 214 -9.32 13.01 3.49
CA TRP A 214 -9.36 11.77 2.70
C TRP A 214 -8.65 11.86 1.36
N ASN A 215 -8.74 13.01 0.68
CA ASN A 215 -8.36 13.17 -0.73
C ASN A 215 -6.85 13.26 -0.98
N TRP A 216 -6.03 13.24 0.08
CA TRP A 216 -4.56 13.19 -0.02
C TRP A 216 -4.07 12.06 -0.94
N ARG A 217 -4.85 11.00 -1.09
CA ARG A 217 -4.53 9.81 -1.92
C ARG A 217 -4.19 10.13 -3.36
N GLY A 218 -4.86 11.12 -3.95
CA GLY A 218 -4.63 11.53 -5.33
C GLY A 218 -3.46 12.50 -5.54
N TRP A 219 -2.80 12.94 -4.47
CA TRP A 219 -1.75 13.96 -4.54
C TRP A 219 -0.37 13.36 -4.30
N TRP A 220 0.53 13.49 -5.28
CA TRP A 220 1.83 12.83 -5.27
C TRP A 220 2.73 13.14 -4.06
N ASP A 221 2.55 14.28 -3.39
CA ASP A 221 3.29 14.58 -2.16
C ASP A 221 2.81 13.78 -0.94
N PHE A 222 1.61 13.21 -0.97
CA PHE A 222 0.96 12.60 0.20
C PHE A 222 0.52 11.15 -0.03
N GLY A 223 0.18 10.80 -1.27
CA GLY A 223 -0.38 9.51 -1.64
C GLY A 223 0.17 8.98 -2.95
N THR A 224 -0.27 7.80 -3.30
CA THR A 224 0.26 6.98 -4.38
C THR A 224 -0.78 6.70 -5.48
N GLY A 225 -1.89 7.46 -5.48
CA GLY A 225 -2.97 7.28 -6.46
C GLY A 225 -3.72 5.97 -6.32
N ALA A 226 -4.51 5.64 -7.34
CA ALA A 226 -5.33 4.42 -7.36
C ALA A 226 -4.47 3.15 -7.40
N LEU A 227 -3.34 3.17 -8.12
CA LEU A 227 -2.44 2.02 -8.18
C LEU A 227 -1.85 1.71 -6.80
N GLY A 228 -1.36 2.71 -6.06
CA GLY A 228 -0.83 2.49 -4.72
C GLY A 228 -1.91 2.05 -3.72
N ASP A 229 -3.07 2.72 -3.72
CA ASP A 229 -4.16 2.41 -2.81
C ASP A 229 -4.75 1.02 -3.04
N MET A 230 -5.02 0.64 -4.30
CA MET A 230 -5.71 -0.60 -4.65
C MET A 230 -4.79 -1.73 -5.11
N GLY A 231 -3.63 -1.42 -5.67
CA GLY A 231 -2.66 -2.44 -6.11
C GLY A 231 -2.29 -3.40 -4.97
N CYS A 232 -2.15 -2.87 -3.75
CA CYS A 232 -1.90 -3.69 -2.55
C CYS A 232 -2.97 -4.77 -2.29
N HIS A 233 -4.17 -4.62 -2.84
CA HIS A 233 -5.28 -5.55 -2.65
C HIS A 233 -5.53 -6.44 -3.87
N VAL A 234 -5.38 -5.88 -5.08
CA VAL A 234 -5.80 -6.56 -6.31
C VAL A 234 -4.62 -7.23 -7.04
N LEU A 235 -3.39 -6.66 -6.97
CA LEU A 235 -2.18 -7.28 -7.50
C LEU A 235 -1.59 -8.37 -6.57
N HIS A 236 -1.90 -8.33 -5.27
CA HIS A 236 -1.32 -9.23 -4.29
C HIS A 236 -1.53 -10.73 -4.62
N PRO A 237 -2.71 -11.20 -5.08
CA PRO A 237 -2.88 -12.60 -5.46
C PRO A 237 -1.91 -13.02 -6.56
N ALA A 238 -1.69 -12.17 -7.58
CA ALA A 238 -0.73 -12.45 -8.66
C ALA A 238 0.70 -12.46 -8.15
N PHE A 239 1.09 -11.47 -7.35
CA PHE A 239 2.42 -11.38 -6.76
C PHE A 239 2.78 -12.64 -5.98
N LYS A 240 1.88 -13.08 -5.08
CA LYS A 240 2.11 -14.23 -4.21
C LYS A 240 2.06 -15.56 -4.96
N ALA A 241 1.03 -15.77 -5.78
CA ALA A 241 0.80 -17.04 -6.46
C ALA A 241 1.86 -17.34 -7.52
N LEU A 242 2.31 -16.32 -8.26
CA LEU A 242 3.32 -16.48 -9.31
C LEU A 242 4.75 -16.27 -8.80
N LYS A 243 4.95 -16.04 -7.48
CA LYS A 243 6.27 -15.78 -6.90
C LYS A 243 7.01 -14.67 -7.65
N LEU A 244 6.28 -13.60 -7.95
CA LEU A 244 6.85 -12.43 -8.61
C LEU A 244 7.95 -11.85 -7.71
N GLY A 245 9.00 -11.38 -8.25
CA GLY A 245 10.02 -10.62 -7.54
C GLY A 245 9.96 -9.17 -8.03
N TYR A 246 11.11 -8.69 -8.47
CA TYR A 246 11.19 -7.41 -9.15
C TYR A 246 10.89 -7.58 -10.64
N PRO A 247 10.08 -6.70 -11.26
CA PRO A 247 9.94 -6.69 -12.71
C PRO A 247 11.27 -6.27 -13.37
N VAL A 248 11.52 -6.73 -14.56
CA VAL A 248 12.70 -6.32 -15.35
C VAL A 248 12.40 -5.12 -16.22
N SER A 249 11.12 -4.90 -16.54
CA SER A 249 10.68 -3.72 -17.27
C SER A 249 9.26 -3.31 -16.91
N VAL A 250 8.96 -2.04 -17.14
CA VAL A 250 7.64 -1.45 -16.91
C VAL A 250 7.35 -0.39 -17.97
N GLU A 251 6.10 -0.31 -18.41
CA GLU A 251 5.60 0.78 -19.25
C GLU A 251 4.22 1.22 -18.78
N ALA A 252 3.86 2.48 -19.05
CA ALA A 252 2.60 3.04 -18.62
C ALA A 252 2.02 4.04 -19.61
N ALA A 253 0.70 4.17 -19.58
CA ALA A 253 -0.05 5.22 -20.23
C ALA A 253 -1.21 5.66 -19.31
N SER A 254 -1.61 6.93 -19.37
CA SER A 254 -2.69 7.43 -18.53
C SER A 254 -3.54 8.51 -19.22
N SER A 255 -4.67 8.84 -18.62
CA SER A 255 -5.36 10.11 -18.86
C SER A 255 -4.43 11.29 -18.55
N PRO A 256 -4.78 12.56 -18.85
CA PRO A 256 -3.90 13.70 -18.62
C PRO A 256 -3.25 13.68 -17.24
N LEU A 257 -1.92 13.72 -17.21
CA LEU A 257 -1.11 13.59 -16.00
C LEU A 257 -0.63 14.98 -15.55
N PHE A 258 -1.14 15.44 -14.41
CA PHE A 258 -0.73 16.71 -13.81
C PHE A 258 0.48 16.54 -12.89
N ILE A 259 1.25 17.63 -12.75
CA ILE A 259 2.50 17.65 -12.00
C ILE A 259 2.38 17.16 -10.54
N ASP A 260 1.25 17.49 -9.86
CA ASP A 260 1.05 17.22 -8.44
C ASP A 260 0.00 16.15 -8.15
N CYS A 261 -0.77 15.69 -9.16
CA CYS A 261 -1.93 14.84 -8.98
C CYS A 261 -1.85 13.58 -9.84
N ALA A 262 -2.22 12.45 -9.29
CA ALA A 262 -2.36 11.19 -10.00
C ALA A 262 -3.41 11.31 -11.11
N PRO A 263 -3.26 10.60 -12.23
CA PRO A 263 -4.22 10.64 -13.33
C PRO A 263 -5.54 9.99 -12.92
N GLN A 264 -6.62 10.32 -13.64
CA GLN A 264 -7.93 9.74 -13.36
C GLN A 264 -8.03 8.27 -13.75
N SER A 265 -7.26 7.87 -14.75
CA SER A 265 -7.16 6.48 -15.22
C SER A 265 -5.76 6.20 -15.73
N GLU A 266 -5.29 4.98 -15.49
CA GLU A 266 -3.97 4.54 -15.95
C GLU A 266 -3.97 3.06 -16.34
N TYR A 267 -3.05 2.76 -17.24
CA TYR A 267 -2.66 1.41 -17.63
C TYR A 267 -1.18 1.24 -17.37
N VAL A 268 -0.80 0.12 -16.75
CA VAL A 268 0.60 -0.23 -16.51
C VAL A 268 0.84 -1.68 -16.88
N LYS A 269 1.94 -1.94 -17.58
CA LYS A 269 2.40 -3.29 -17.88
C LYS A 269 3.74 -3.53 -17.21
N PHE A 270 3.83 -4.60 -16.44
CA PHE A 270 5.05 -5.10 -15.83
C PHE A 270 5.47 -6.38 -16.52
N VAL A 271 6.78 -6.58 -16.74
CA VAL A 271 7.34 -7.84 -17.24
C VAL A 271 8.24 -8.45 -16.19
N TYR A 272 8.01 -9.71 -15.88
CA TYR A 272 8.80 -10.49 -14.93
C TYR A 272 9.53 -11.61 -15.66
N PRO A 273 10.83 -11.83 -15.36
CA PRO A 273 11.59 -12.91 -15.98
C PRO A 273 11.05 -14.28 -15.55
N ALA A 274 11.48 -15.33 -16.22
CA ALA A 274 11.23 -16.69 -15.76
C ALA A 274 11.76 -16.90 -14.34
N ARG A 275 10.99 -17.59 -13.50
CA ARG A 275 11.29 -17.84 -12.08
C ARG A 275 11.45 -19.33 -11.83
N LYS A 276 11.97 -19.65 -10.63
CA LYS A 276 12.18 -21.04 -10.21
C LYS A 276 10.87 -21.84 -10.25
N ARG A 277 10.91 -23.01 -10.86
CA ARG A 277 9.81 -23.97 -10.89
C ARG A 277 9.30 -24.32 -9.50
N MET A 278 7.99 -24.36 -9.34
CA MET A 278 7.31 -25.05 -8.22
C MET A 278 7.06 -26.51 -8.61
N ALA A 279 6.80 -27.38 -7.63
CA ALA A 279 6.75 -28.83 -7.81
C ALA A 279 5.94 -29.32 -9.03
N LYS A 280 4.83 -28.67 -9.38
CA LYS A 280 3.93 -29.10 -10.45
C LYS A 280 3.72 -28.09 -11.58
N VAL A 281 4.35 -26.90 -11.51
CA VAL A 281 4.19 -25.83 -12.50
C VAL A 281 5.48 -25.08 -12.72
N ASP A 282 5.76 -24.72 -13.95
CA ASP A 282 6.82 -23.79 -14.32
C ASP A 282 6.32 -22.36 -14.27
N PHE A 283 7.20 -21.43 -13.88
CA PHE A 283 6.93 -20.01 -13.91
C PHE A 283 7.73 -19.33 -15.01
N PRO A 284 7.21 -19.35 -16.26
CA PRO A 284 7.84 -18.67 -17.38
C PRO A 284 7.87 -17.14 -17.15
N GLU A 285 8.45 -16.42 -18.10
CA GLU A 285 8.25 -14.99 -18.23
C GLU A 285 6.76 -14.69 -18.22
N VAL A 286 6.36 -13.63 -17.49
CA VAL A 286 4.95 -13.25 -17.35
C VAL A 286 4.77 -11.75 -17.44
N GLU A 287 3.75 -11.34 -18.17
CA GLU A 287 3.26 -9.96 -18.19
C GLU A 287 2.11 -9.79 -17.17
N VAL A 288 2.17 -8.72 -16.38
CA VAL A 288 1.10 -8.32 -15.47
C VAL A 288 0.60 -6.95 -15.91
N HIS A 289 -0.67 -6.87 -16.26
CA HIS A 289 -1.32 -5.68 -16.79
C HIS A 289 -2.28 -5.11 -15.74
N TRP A 290 -2.10 -3.84 -15.39
CA TRP A 290 -2.95 -3.07 -14.49
C TRP A 290 -3.84 -2.11 -15.26
N TYR A 291 -5.10 -2.01 -14.83
CA TYR A 291 -6.12 -1.12 -15.37
C TYR A 291 -6.89 -0.46 -14.24
N ASP A 292 -7.10 0.86 -14.30
CA ASP A 292 -7.97 1.58 -13.37
C ASP A 292 -8.72 2.75 -14.03
N GLY A 293 -9.48 3.49 -13.22
CA GLY A 293 -10.19 4.68 -13.67
C GLY A 293 -11.22 4.44 -14.78
N GLY A 294 -11.71 3.21 -14.90
CA GLY A 294 -12.68 2.81 -15.93
C GLY A 294 -12.05 2.04 -17.10
N PHE A 295 -10.72 1.94 -17.19
CA PHE A 295 -10.09 1.01 -18.11
C PHE A 295 -10.32 -0.42 -17.63
N MET A 296 -10.57 -1.32 -18.58
CA MET A 296 -10.87 -2.72 -18.32
C MET A 296 -10.15 -3.61 -19.32
N PRO A 297 -9.71 -4.80 -18.90
CA PRO A 297 -9.25 -5.82 -19.84
C PRO A 297 -10.40 -6.32 -20.71
N GLN A 298 -10.05 -6.98 -21.80
CA GLN A 298 -11.04 -7.68 -22.61
C GLN A 298 -11.69 -8.80 -21.79
N ARG A 299 -12.99 -9.01 -22.04
CA ARG A 299 -13.69 -10.16 -21.44
C ARG A 299 -13.10 -11.45 -22.01
N PRO A 300 -12.65 -12.40 -21.19
CA PRO A 300 -12.14 -13.68 -21.66
C PRO A 300 -13.19 -14.43 -22.49
N GLU A 301 -12.75 -15.16 -23.49
CA GLU A 301 -13.61 -16.06 -24.25
C GLU A 301 -14.25 -17.09 -23.31
N GLY A 302 -15.56 -17.31 -23.43
CA GLY A 302 -16.32 -18.21 -22.55
C GLY A 302 -16.72 -17.59 -21.18
N PHE A 303 -16.31 -16.36 -20.87
CA PHE A 303 -16.78 -15.70 -19.64
C PHE A 303 -18.29 -15.40 -19.74
N PRO A 304 -19.12 -15.81 -18.75
CA PRO A 304 -20.57 -15.63 -18.80
C PRO A 304 -20.97 -14.17 -19.01
N GLN A 305 -21.85 -13.93 -19.99
CA GLN A 305 -22.25 -12.56 -20.38
C GLN A 305 -23.02 -11.86 -19.26
N GLU A 306 -23.86 -12.59 -18.53
CA GLU A 306 -24.67 -12.10 -17.41
C GLU A 306 -23.85 -11.75 -16.16
N ARG A 307 -22.60 -12.25 -16.07
CA ARG A 307 -21.73 -11.96 -14.94
C ARG A 307 -20.97 -10.65 -15.19
N PRO A 308 -21.00 -9.70 -14.25
CA PRO A 308 -20.14 -8.51 -14.35
C PRO A 308 -18.67 -8.90 -14.43
N LEU A 309 -17.91 -8.27 -15.33
CA LEU A 309 -16.46 -8.51 -15.42
C LEU A 309 -15.74 -8.01 -14.17
N MET A 310 -16.12 -6.82 -13.67
CA MET A 310 -15.60 -6.33 -12.40
C MET A 310 -16.08 -7.22 -11.25
N GLY A 311 -15.14 -7.77 -10.50
CA GLY A 311 -15.39 -8.69 -9.40
C GLY A 311 -15.79 -8.01 -8.10
N ILE A 312 -15.78 -8.80 -7.03
CA ILE A 312 -16.16 -8.38 -5.68
C ILE A 312 -15.18 -7.32 -5.16
N ALA A 313 -15.72 -6.41 -4.35
CA ALA A 313 -15.01 -5.30 -3.73
C ALA A 313 -14.32 -4.36 -4.75
N GLY A 314 -14.86 -4.31 -5.99
CA GLY A 314 -14.40 -3.41 -7.04
C GLY A 314 -13.01 -3.72 -7.59
N GLY A 315 -12.62 -4.99 -7.60
CA GLY A 315 -11.40 -5.46 -8.21
C GLY A 315 -11.58 -6.74 -9.01
N LEU A 316 -10.63 -7.01 -9.89
CA LEU A 316 -10.60 -8.16 -10.79
C LEU A 316 -9.16 -8.58 -10.99
N THR A 317 -8.89 -9.88 -10.87
CA THR A 317 -7.62 -10.48 -11.32
C THR A 317 -7.93 -11.70 -12.18
N ILE A 318 -7.37 -11.75 -13.38
CA ILE A 318 -7.51 -12.81 -14.36
C ILE A 318 -6.13 -13.42 -14.63
N PHE A 319 -5.96 -14.69 -14.31
CA PHE A 319 -4.76 -15.46 -14.65
C PHE A 319 -5.04 -16.29 -15.90
N HIS A 320 -4.37 -15.99 -16.99
CA HIS A 320 -4.48 -16.75 -18.24
C HIS A 320 -3.50 -17.92 -18.19
N GLY A 321 -4.02 -19.07 -17.78
CA GLY A 321 -3.25 -20.31 -17.75
C GLY A 321 -3.35 -21.12 -19.05
N THR A 322 -2.40 -22.03 -19.29
CA THR A 322 -2.37 -22.88 -20.49
C THR A 322 -3.44 -24.00 -20.48
N LYS A 323 -4.03 -24.28 -19.30
CA LYS A 323 -5.07 -25.32 -19.14
C LYS A 323 -6.43 -24.73 -18.82
N ASP A 324 -6.46 -23.62 -18.05
CA ASP A 324 -7.70 -22.97 -17.62
C ASP A 324 -7.42 -21.51 -17.27
N THR A 325 -8.46 -20.69 -17.10
CA THR A 325 -8.38 -19.32 -16.64
C THR A 325 -8.91 -19.22 -15.22
N LEU A 326 -8.10 -18.67 -14.29
CA LEU A 326 -8.51 -18.43 -12.91
C LEU A 326 -8.87 -16.96 -12.74
N ILE A 327 -9.98 -16.69 -12.06
CA ILE A 327 -10.51 -15.34 -11.87
C ILE A 327 -10.85 -15.14 -10.38
N CYS A 328 -10.51 -13.96 -9.83
CA CYS A 328 -10.90 -13.56 -8.47
C CYS A 328 -11.16 -12.05 -8.37
N GLY A 329 -11.82 -11.62 -7.30
CA GLY A 329 -12.05 -10.21 -6.98
C GLY A 329 -10.89 -9.57 -6.19
N SER A 330 -11.09 -8.35 -5.67
CA SER A 330 -10.15 -7.73 -4.70
C SER A 330 -9.88 -8.69 -3.55
N TYR A 331 -8.68 -8.62 -2.99
CA TYR A 331 -8.24 -9.49 -1.89
C TYR A 331 -8.17 -10.98 -2.27
N GLY A 332 -8.22 -11.31 -3.58
CA GLY A 332 -8.34 -12.69 -4.05
C GLY A 332 -9.71 -13.33 -3.85
N LEU A 333 -10.71 -12.56 -3.43
CA LEU A 333 -12.03 -13.07 -3.01
C LEU A 333 -12.73 -13.86 -4.10
N GLN A 334 -13.37 -14.94 -3.67
CA GLN A 334 -14.18 -15.84 -4.51
C GLN A 334 -13.46 -16.30 -5.78
N PRO A 335 -12.30 -16.98 -5.65
CA PRO A 335 -11.60 -17.52 -6.80
C PRO A 335 -12.43 -18.60 -7.48
N TRP A 336 -12.42 -18.61 -8.81
CA TRP A 336 -13.13 -19.61 -9.61
C TRP A 336 -12.41 -19.84 -10.94
N LEU A 337 -12.57 -21.04 -11.50
CA LEU A 337 -12.05 -21.40 -12.80
C LEU A 337 -13.12 -21.18 -13.89
N LEU A 338 -12.70 -20.68 -15.03
CA LEU A 338 -13.60 -20.37 -16.15
C LEU A 338 -14.32 -21.64 -16.66
N SER A 339 -13.68 -22.80 -16.61
CA SER A 339 -14.29 -24.10 -16.89
C SER A 339 -15.42 -24.50 -15.91
N GLY A 340 -15.59 -23.80 -14.79
CA GLY A 340 -16.52 -24.16 -13.74
C GLY A 340 -16.05 -25.30 -12.81
N ARG A 341 -14.86 -25.86 -13.06
CA ARG A 341 -14.26 -26.90 -12.24
C ARG A 341 -13.82 -26.33 -10.89
N VAL A 342 -14.02 -27.10 -9.82
CA VAL A 342 -13.52 -26.75 -8.48
C VAL A 342 -12.31 -27.66 -8.19
N PRO A 343 -11.09 -27.12 -8.06
CA PRO A 343 -9.92 -27.91 -7.74
C PRO A 343 -9.98 -28.54 -6.34
N ASP A 344 -9.62 -29.81 -6.24
CA ASP A 344 -9.39 -30.51 -4.97
C ASP A 344 -7.86 -30.64 -4.78
N VAL A 345 -7.29 -29.75 -4.01
CA VAL A 345 -5.84 -29.68 -3.79
C VAL A 345 -5.52 -29.61 -2.30
N PRO A 346 -4.35 -30.11 -1.87
CA PRO A 346 -3.93 -30.04 -0.47
C PRO A 346 -3.80 -28.59 0.02
N LYS A 347 -4.29 -28.33 1.22
CA LYS A 347 -4.06 -27.09 1.96
C LYS A 347 -2.64 -27.09 2.54
N THR A 348 -1.74 -26.33 1.96
CA THR A 348 -0.31 -26.31 2.34
C THR A 348 0.11 -25.01 3.02
N ILE A 349 -0.68 -23.96 2.87
CA ILE A 349 -0.40 -22.63 3.41
C ILE A 349 -1.06 -22.51 4.79
N ARG A 350 -0.34 -21.95 5.77
CA ARG A 350 -0.89 -21.63 7.10
C ARG A 350 -2.09 -20.67 6.95
N ARG A 351 -3.22 -21.05 7.49
CA ARG A 351 -4.44 -20.21 7.51
C ARG A 351 -4.41 -19.24 8.69
N VAL A 352 -5.10 -18.12 8.52
CA VAL A 352 -5.36 -17.13 9.58
C VAL A 352 -6.85 -17.02 9.75
N ASP A 353 -7.34 -17.34 10.95
CA ASP A 353 -8.76 -17.28 11.25
C ASP A 353 -9.25 -15.82 11.21
N ARG A 354 -10.49 -15.61 10.74
CA ARG A 354 -11.12 -14.28 10.67
C ARG A 354 -10.23 -13.21 10.02
N ALA A 355 -9.47 -13.57 8.99
CA ALA A 355 -8.43 -12.73 8.38
C ALA A 355 -8.90 -11.30 8.05
N MET A 356 -10.12 -11.14 7.53
CA MET A 356 -10.70 -9.85 7.16
C MET A 356 -11.44 -9.15 8.32
N ASP A 357 -11.57 -9.81 9.47
CA ASP A 357 -12.26 -9.33 10.67
C ASP A 357 -11.33 -9.48 11.89
N GLY A 358 -10.20 -8.76 11.85
CA GLY A 358 -9.21 -8.67 12.92
C GLY A 358 -8.13 -9.75 12.93
N GLY A 359 -8.31 -10.87 12.25
CA GLY A 359 -7.31 -11.95 12.26
C GLY A 359 -5.97 -11.54 11.66
N HIS A 360 -5.97 -10.61 10.71
CA HIS A 360 -4.75 -10.08 10.12
C HIS A 360 -3.90 -9.33 11.16
N GLU A 361 -4.51 -8.44 11.95
CA GLU A 361 -3.83 -7.74 13.05
C GLU A 361 -3.44 -8.70 14.19
N GLN A 362 -4.29 -9.69 14.48
CA GLN A 362 -4.01 -10.70 15.51
C GLN A 362 -2.84 -11.63 15.12
N ASP A 363 -2.63 -11.89 13.82
CA ASP A 363 -1.44 -12.59 13.34
C ASP A 363 -0.14 -11.82 13.61
N TRP A 364 -0.19 -10.48 13.51
CA TRP A 364 0.92 -9.63 13.90
C TRP A 364 1.13 -9.61 15.42
N VAL A 365 0.05 -9.49 16.21
CA VAL A 365 0.12 -9.55 17.68
C VAL A 365 0.76 -10.87 18.14
N ARG A 366 0.37 -12.00 17.54
CA ARG A 366 1.00 -13.31 17.77
C ARG A 366 2.50 -13.24 17.53
N ALA A 367 2.90 -12.72 16.37
CA ALA A 367 4.31 -12.63 15.99
C ALA A 367 5.12 -11.70 16.93
N CYS A 368 4.51 -10.63 17.47
CA CYS A 368 5.16 -9.77 18.47
C CYS A 368 5.48 -10.52 19.77
N LYS A 369 4.63 -11.47 20.17
CA LYS A 369 4.77 -12.25 21.41
C LYS A 369 5.70 -13.46 21.28
N GLU A 370 6.14 -13.79 20.07
CA GLU A 370 7.07 -14.89 19.81
C GLU A 370 8.53 -14.41 19.91
N SER A 371 9.42 -15.29 20.42
CA SER A 371 10.84 -14.98 20.42
C SER A 371 11.37 -14.84 18.98
N PRO A 372 12.30 -13.91 18.72
CA PRO A 372 12.81 -13.70 17.37
C PRO A 372 13.37 -14.97 16.69
N GLU A 373 13.89 -15.93 17.47
CA GLU A 373 14.48 -17.18 16.98
C GLU A 373 13.44 -18.15 16.45
N SER A 374 12.27 -18.18 17.06
CA SER A 374 11.17 -19.12 16.73
C SER A 374 9.99 -18.45 16.02
N ARG A 375 10.08 -17.14 15.78
CA ARG A 375 8.99 -16.36 15.21
C ARG A 375 8.56 -16.87 13.85
N VAL A 376 7.29 -17.22 13.73
CA VAL A 376 6.65 -17.50 12.45
C VAL A 376 6.30 -16.17 11.78
N LYS A 377 6.79 -15.95 10.57
CA LYS A 377 6.48 -14.73 9.82
C LYS A 377 4.98 -14.52 9.66
N THR A 378 4.57 -13.27 9.70
CA THR A 378 3.20 -12.86 9.39
C THR A 378 2.90 -13.05 7.90
N LYS A 379 1.63 -12.95 7.52
CA LYS A 379 1.20 -13.13 6.11
C LYS A 379 1.63 -12.02 5.17
N SER A 380 2.05 -10.88 5.71
CA SER A 380 2.57 -9.73 4.96
C SER A 380 3.76 -9.10 5.70
N ASP A 381 4.71 -9.97 6.09
CA ASP A 381 5.99 -9.57 6.67
C ASP A 381 6.76 -8.65 5.74
N PHE A 382 7.51 -7.69 6.27
CA PHE A 382 8.20 -6.69 5.44
C PHE A 382 9.24 -7.27 4.48
N SER A 383 9.74 -8.48 4.71
CA SER A 383 10.62 -9.14 3.74
C SER A 383 9.91 -9.51 2.43
N GLU A 384 8.58 -9.71 2.46
CA GLU A 384 7.73 -9.93 1.28
C GLU A 384 7.05 -8.62 0.86
N ALA A 385 6.49 -7.88 1.82
CA ALA A 385 5.72 -6.67 1.58
C ALA A 385 6.55 -5.55 0.92
N ALA A 386 7.84 -5.44 1.23
CA ALA A 386 8.71 -4.43 0.63
C ALA A 386 8.94 -4.69 -0.87
N VAL A 387 9.15 -5.95 -1.26
CA VAL A 387 9.31 -6.35 -2.67
C VAL A 387 8.01 -6.11 -3.44
N PHE A 388 6.88 -6.44 -2.81
CA PHE A 388 5.56 -6.19 -3.39
C PHE A 388 5.28 -4.68 -3.54
N ASN A 389 5.60 -3.88 -2.53
CA ASN A 389 5.42 -2.44 -2.59
C ASN A 389 6.32 -1.79 -3.66
N GLU A 390 7.55 -2.30 -3.85
CA GLU A 390 8.44 -1.85 -4.94
C GLU A 390 7.82 -2.08 -6.31
N MET A 391 7.18 -3.24 -6.56
CA MET A 391 6.42 -3.48 -7.79
C MET A 391 5.39 -2.37 -8.05
N ILE A 392 4.59 -2.04 -7.04
CA ILE A 392 3.54 -1.02 -7.14
C ILE A 392 4.15 0.35 -7.43
N LEU A 393 5.18 0.73 -6.69
CA LEU A 393 5.88 2.01 -6.86
C LEU A 393 6.55 2.13 -8.23
N MET A 394 7.07 1.04 -8.78
CA MET A 394 7.59 1.06 -10.16
C MET A 394 6.51 1.39 -11.19
N GLY A 395 5.28 0.91 -11.01
CA GLY A 395 4.16 1.30 -11.85
C GLY A 395 3.89 2.81 -11.77
N ILE A 396 3.90 3.36 -10.56
CA ILE A 396 3.76 4.81 -10.33
C ILE A 396 4.89 5.61 -10.99
N LEU A 397 6.14 5.13 -10.88
CA LEU A 397 7.28 5.74 -11.55
C LEU A 397 7.10 5.73 -13.07
N ALA A 398 6.65 4.62 -13.65
CA ALA A 398 6.39 4.50 -15.08
C ALA A 398 5.30 5.48 -15.54
N VAL A 399 4.21 5.62 -14.78
CA VAL A 399 3.18 6.63 -15.04
C VAL A 399 3.78 8.04 -15.03
N ARG A 400 4.60 8.36 -14.04
CA ARG A 400 5.22 9.70 -13.92
C ARG A 400 6.29 9.98 -14.96
N LEU A 401 6.87 8.94 -15.57
CA LEU A 401 7.90 9.02 -16.63
C LEU A 401 7.34 8.71 -18.03
N GLN A 402 6.02 8.49 -18.18
CA GLN A 402 5.40 8.02 -19.42
C GLN A 402 5.67 8.92 -20.64
N SER A 403 5.98 10.22 -20.43
CA SER A 403 6.32 11.14 -21.52
C SER A 403 7.64 10.79 -22.24
N LEU A 404 8.45 9.89 -21.70
CA LEU A 404 9.60 9.32 -22.38
C LEU A 404 9.20 8.37 -23.54
N ASN A 405 7.94 7.91 -23.57
CA ASN A 405 7.38 7.04 -24.62
C ASN A 405 8.23 5.78 -24.90
N LYS A 406 8.70 5.12 -23.84
CA LYS A 406 9.50 3.90 -23.95
C LYS A 406 9.22 2.92 -22.81
N ILE A 407 9.54 1.67 -23.03
CA ILE A 407 9.61 0.68 -21.96
C ILE A 407 10.80 1.03 -21.09
N LEU A 408 10.58 1.17 -19.78
CA LEU A 408 11.62 1.43 -18.80
C LEU A 408 12.20 0.12 -18.30
N GLU A 409 13.52 -0.03 -18.39
CA GLU A 409 14.26 -1.21 -17.92
C GLU A 409 14.78 -0.99 -16.50
N TRP A 410 14.56 -1.96 -15.61
CA TRP A 410 14.87 -1.85 -14.20
C TRP A 410 16.03 -2.74 -13.77
N ASP A 411 17.04 -2.15 -13.14
CA ASP A 411 18.04 -2.84 -12.36
C ASP A 411 17.64 -2.87 -10.88
N GLY A 412 17.00 -3.96 -10.49
CA GLY A 412 16.55 -4.15 -9.10
C GLY A 412 17.71 -4.18 -8.09
N THR A 413 18.93 -4.53 -8.49
CA THR A 413 20.08 -4.56 -7.58
C THR A 413 20.49 -3.15 -7.18
N ASN A 414 20.58 -2.25 -8.16
CA ASN A 414 21.06 -0.88 -7.96
C ASN A 414 19.93 0.14 -7.77
N MET A 415 18.67 -0.28 -7.80
CA MET A 415 17.47 0.59 -7.70
C MET A 415 17.49 1.72 -8.74
N GLN A 416 17.69 1.40 -10.01
CA GLN A 416 17.75 2.42 -11.06
C GLN A 416 17.18 1.91 -12.39
N PHE A 417 16.67 2.84 -13.19
CA PHE A 417 16.40 2.55 -14.60
C PHE A 417 17.69 2.59 -15.40
N THR A 418 17.91 1.58 -16.23
CA THR A 418 19.17 1.43 -16.99
C THR A 418 19.15 2.12 -18.34
N ASN A 419 17.97 2.42 -18.86
CA ASN A 419 17.80 2.95 -20.21
C ASN A 419 17.28 4.39 -20.28
N ILE A 420 17.44 5.17 -19.19
CA ILE A 420 17.23 6.63 -19.21
C ILE A 420 18.59 7.30 -19.38
N SER A 421 18.78 7.99 -20.51
CA SER A 421 20.04 8.68 -20.80
C SER A 421 20.13 10.05 -20.08
N ASP A 422 21.35 10.57 -19.91
CA ASP A 422 21.60 11.80 -19.15
C ASP A 422 21.02 13.07 -19.83
N ASP A 423 20.80 13.04 -21.14
CA ASP A 423 20.25 14.13 -21.93
C ASP A 423 18.71 14.11 -22.04
N GLU A 424 18.06 13.01 -21.65
CA GLU A 424 16.60 12.93 -21.68
C GLU A 424 15.95 13.86 -20.67
N LYS A 425 14.93 14.57 -21.14
CA LYS A 425 14.15 15.51 -20.33
C LYS A 425 12.67 15.25 -20.48
N ILE A 426 11.96 15.47 -19.37
CA ILE A 426 10.48 15.41 -19.33
C ILE A 426 9.93 16.79 -18.98
N ARG A 427 8.67 17.00 -19.39
CA ARG A 427 7.85 18.13 -18.96
C ARG A 427 6.58 17.62 -18.34
N GLN A 428 6.11 18.28 -17.29
CA GLN A 428 4.91 17.90 -16.57
C GLN A 428 3.81 18.92 -16.83
N MET A 429 2.58 18.46 -16.97
CA MET A 429 1.42 19.33 -17.20
C MET A 429 1.04 20.06 -15.91
N ILE A 430 0.94 21.40 -16.00
CA ILE A 430 0.49 22.25 -14.89
C ILE A 430 -0.99 22.61 -15.07
N VAL A 431 -1.37 22.99 -16.30
CA VAL A 431 -2.75 23.40 -16.66
C VAL A 431 -3.12 22.73 -17.97
N ASN A 432 -4.36 22.23 -18.05
CA ASN A 432 -4.97 21.73 -19.25
C ASN A 432 -6.30 22.49 -19.51
N GLY A 433 -6.18 23.79 -19.70
CA GLY A 433 -7.31 24.69 -19.82
C GLY A 433 -8.03 24.58 -21.16
N PHE A 434 -9.33 24.59 -21.10
CA PHE A 434 -10.21 24.73 -22.27
C PHE A 434 -11.23 25.84 -21.99
N THR A 435 -11.37 26.77 -22.93
CA THR A 435 -12.35 27.83 -22.85
C THR A 435 -13.02 28.06 -24.20
N ILE A 436 -14.25 28.56 -24.22
CA ILE A 436 -14.94 29.00 -25.43
C ILE A 436 -14.92 30.54 -25.44
N LYS A 437 -14.31 31.12 -26.48
CA LYS A 437 -14.26 32.57 -26.71
C LYS A 437 -14.97 32.88 -28.03
N ALA A 438 -16.01 33.68 -27.96
CA ALA A 438 -16.81 34.07 -29.14
C ALA A 438 -17.29 32.87 -29.98
N GLY A 439 -17.69 31.75 -29.32
CA GLY A 439 -18.14 30.52 -29.98
C GLY A 439 -17.05 29.58 -30.49
N HIS A 440 -15.78 29.92 -30.29
CA HIS A 440 -14.62 29.11 -30.72
C HIS A 440 -13.87 28.51 -29.54
N PRO A 441 -13.39 27.24 -29.64
CA PRO A 441 -12.57 26.63 -28.62
C PRO A 441 -11.20 27.31 -28.53
N SER A 442 -10.73 27.54 -27.31
CA SER A 442 -9.39 28.03 -27.01
C SER A 442 -8.74 27.05 -26.01
N PHE A 443 -7.64 26.46 -26.42
CA PHE A 443 -6.86 25.54 -25.60
C PHE A 443 -5.72 26.30 -24.91
N ASN A 444 -5.59 26.10 -23.61
CA ASN A 444 -4.60 26.81 -22.79
C ASN A 444 -3.85 25.79 -21.91
N ALA A 445 -2.99 24.99 -22.55
CA ALA A 445 -2.13 24.06 -21.85
C ALA A 445 -0.85 24.78 -21.39
N LYS A 446 -0.45 24.52 -20.15
CA LYS A 446 0.81 24.97 -19.58
C LYS A 446 1.61 23.78 -19.07
N MET A 447 2.85 23.67 -19.54
CA MET A 447 3.82 22.66 -19.10
C MET A 447 4.86 23.30 -18.17
N SER A 448 5.50 22.47 -17.33
CA SER A 448 6.67 22.87 -16.55
C SER A 448 7.87 23.16 -17.45
N ASP A 449 8.88 23.80 -16.89
CA ASP A 449 10.20 23.74 -17.48
C ASP A 449 10.68 22.28 -17.59
N PRO A 450 11.54 21.98 -18.58
CA PRO A 450 12.07 20.63 -18.73
C PRO A 450 13.00 20.29 -17.55
N VAL A 451 12.82 19.09 -16.98
CA VAL A 451 13.69 18.52 -15.95
C VAL A 451 14.39 17.28 -16.50
N HIS A 452 15.62 16.99 -16.03
CA HIS A 452 16.31 15.78 -16.42
C HIS A 452 15.57 14.54 -15.90
N ALA A 453 15.23 13.62 -16.80
CA ALA A 453 14.41 12.45 -16.48
C ALA A 453 15.08 11.53 -15.48
N LYS A 454 16.41 11.38 -15.57
CA LYS A 454 17.20 10.55 -14.66
C LYS A 454 17.21 11.11 -13.24
N GLU A 455 17.39 12.42 -13.07
CA GLU A 455 17.33 13.10 -11.77
C GLU A 455 15.91 13.02 -11.18
N PHE A 456 14.92 13.23 -12.02
CA PHE A 456 13.51 13.11 -11.59
C PHE A 456 13.19 11.67 -11.14
N ALA A 457 13.64 10.66 -11.89
CA ALA A 457 13.48 9.26 -11.49
C ALA A 457 14.19 8.95 -10.17
N ALA A 458 15.42 9.44 -9.98
CA ALA A 458 16.18 9.26 -8.74
C ALA A 458 15.45 9.86 -7.52
N GLU A 459 14.87 11.04 -7.66
CA GLU A 459 14.06 11.68 -6.61
C GLU A 459 12.80 10.87 -6.28
N LEU A 460 12.17 10.22 -7.26
CA LEU A 460 11.01 9.37 -7.02
C LEU A 460 11.38 8.02 -6.36
N ILE A 461 12.57 7.52 -6.66
CA ILE A 461 13.11 6.29 -6.06
C ILE A 461 13.48 6.51 -4.59
N LYS A 462 14.07 7.67 -4.30
CA LYS A 462 14.47 8.10 -2.95
C LYS A 462 14.12 9.57 -2.74
N HIS A 463 13.04 9.84 -2.00
CA HIS A 463 12.58 11.19 -1.73
C HIS A 463 13.56 11.99 -0.86
N THR A 464 13.75 13.25 -1.24
CA THR A 464 14.43 14.23 -0.40
C THR A 464 13.44 14.80 0.61
N TYR A 465 13.70 14.57 1.89
CA TYR A 465 12.88 15.10 2.96
C TYR A 465 13.13 16.59 3.21
N ARG A 466 12.08 17.34 3.48
CA ARG A 466 12.24 18.76 3.82
C ARG A 466 13.02 18.97 5.13
N ALA A 467 13.59 20.17 5.30
CA ALA A 467 14.37 20.53 6.47
C ALA A 467 13.60 20.25 7.79
N GLY A 468 14.28 19.69 8.78
CA GLY A 468 13.71 19.31 10.08
C GLY A 468 13.10 17.90 10.12
N TRP A 469 13.09 17.18 8.99
CA TRP A 469 12.65 15.80 8.90
C TRP A 469 13.80 14.93 8.39
N LYS A 470 14.03 13.83 9.06
CA LYS A 470 15.09 12.88 8.71
C LYS A 470 14.59 11.46 8.89
N LEU A 471 14.79 10.65 7.87
CA LEU A 471 14.53 9.21 7.95
C LEU A 471 15.58 8.56 8.86
N SER A 472 15.13 7.77 9.84
CA SER A 472 16.04 6.98 10.67
C SER A 472 16.63 5.87 9.81
N GLU A 473 17.92 5.94 9.60
CA GLU A 473 18.70 4.92 8.90
C GLU A 473 19.48 4.09 9.94
N MET A 474 20.06 2.98 9.50
CA MET A 474 20.92 2.18 10.34
C MET A 474 22.10 3.01 10.87
N SER A 475 22.47 2.83 12.12
CA SER A 475 23.63 3.46 12.77
C SER A 475 24.95 2.83 12.31
#